data_7ef8987f2594fe23cf737d7f42a6fa72
#
_entry.id   7ef8987f2594fe23cf737d7f42a6fa72
#
_cell.length_a   1.000
_cell.length_b   1.000
_cell.length_c   1.000
_cell.angle_alpha   90.00
_cell.angle_beta   90.00
_cell.angle_gamma   90.00
#
_symmetry.space_group_name_H-M   'P 1'
#
loop_
_entity.id
_entity.type
_entity.pdbx_description
1 polymer ?
#
loop_
_entity_poly.entity_id
_entity_poly.type
_entity_poly.pdbx_seq_one_letter_code
_entity_poly.pdbx_strand_id
1 'polypeptide(L)'
;MPATPVYIICSPRPQVGKTLLARLLSEFLLLKNGNVAAFDVNLKEPSLLDYLPKVTETADVIDTYGKMQLMDRVIVDDGLAKVIDLGFHAFDEFFKMTDEIGLLKEAARRHVAPMILFVADTDRASARAHEMLRGQIPRMNLVTVDNEYIVRGELPPAMAGGRLFRLPALPGFLKTYIDRLNFSFTGYLRQEKDSSTELHQWTRRNYIAFRELELSLILQRS
;
A
#
# COMPACT_ATOMS: atom_id res chain seq x y z
N MET A 1 -8.70 21.99 -3.67
CA MET A 1 -8.71 20.61 -4.20
C MET A 1 -8.30 19.67 -3.07
N PRO A 2 -8.70 18.40 -3.06
CA PRO A 2 -8.18 17.45 -2.07
C PRO A 2 -6.67 17.26 -2.30
N ALA A 3 -5.91 16.98 -1.24
CA ALA A 3 -4.48 16.75 -1.35
C ALA A 3 -4.20 15.46 -2.13
N THR A 4 -3.10 15.46 -2.89
CA THR A 4 -2.66 14.29 -3.66
C THR A 4 -2.29 13.13 -2.72
N PRO A 5 -2.98 11.98 -2.76
CA PRO A 5 -2.71 10.87 -1.87
C PRO A 5 -1.47 10.08 -2.31
N VAL A 6 -0.65 9.68 -1.33
CA VAL A 6 0.50 8.80 -1.52
C VAL A 6 0.40 7.63 -0.54
N TYR A 7 0.23 6.44 -1.05
CA TYR A 7 0.13 5.21 -0.26
C TYR A 7 1.46 4.48 -0.26
N ILE A 8 2.04 4.29 0.93
CA ILE A 8 3.31 3.57 1.12
C ILE A 8 2.98 2.23 1.77
N ILE A 9 3.08 1.16 1.01
CA ILE A 9 2.79 -0.19 1.48
C ILE A 9 4.11 -0.82 1.91
N CYS A 10 4.23 -1.15 3.18
CA CYS A 10 5.49 -1.57 3.77
C CYS A 10 5.34 -2.68 4.81
N SER A 11 6.42 -3.40 5.02
CA SER A 11 6.68 -4.32 6.12
C SER A 11 8.16 -4.69 6.11
N PRO A 12 8.82 -4.88 7.26
CA PRO A 12 10.19 -5.40 7.30
C PRO A 12 10.27 -6.90 6.96
N ARG A 13 9.12 -7.53 6.70
CA ARG A 13 9.03 -8.96 6.42
C ARG A 13 8.74 -9.26 4.95
N PRO A 14 9.36 -10.30 4.36
CA PRO A 14 8.99 -10.80 3.05
C PRO A 14 7.65 -11.54 3.10
N GLN A 15 7.01 -11.70 1.95
CA GLN A 15 5.85 -12.58 1.74
C GLN A 15 4.62 -12.33 2.63
N VAL A 16 4.48 -11.13 3.19
CA VAL A 16 3.30 -10.76 4.02
C VAL A 16 2.13 -10.19 3.19
N GLY A 17 2.26 -10.12 1.86
CA GLY A 17 1.19 -9.68 0.95
C GLY A 17 1.25 -8.20 0.56
N LYS A 18 2.39 -7.53 0.70
CA LYS A 18 2.58 -6.13 0.27
C LYS A 18 2.18 -5.91 -1.19
N THR A 19 2.77 -6.67 -2.10
CA THR A 19 2.50 -6.56 -3.54
C THR A 19 1.05 -6.88 -3.91
N LEU A 20 0.41 -7.82 -3.22
CA LEU A 20 -1.03 -8.08 -3.41
C LEU A 20 -1.86 -6.85 -3.04
N LEU A 21 -1.56 -6.22 -1.90
CA LEU A 21 -2.24 -5.02 -1.46
C LEU A 21 -1.97 -3.83 -2.40
N ALA A 22 -0.72 -3.66 -2.83
CA ALA A 22 -0.31 -2.61 -3.78
C ALA A 22 -1.06 -2.74 -5.11
N ARG A 23 -1.15 -3.96 -5.63
CA ARG A 23 -1.88 -4.28 -6.84
C ARG A 23 -3.38 -4.01 -6.72
N LEU A 24 -4.03 -4.50 -5.64
CA LEU A 24 -5.45 -4.26 -5.36
C LEU A 24 -5.75 -2.77 -5.27
N LEU A 25 -4.95 -2.02 -4.53
CA LEU A 25 -5.13 -0.59 -4.36
C LEU A 25 -4.91 0.17 -5.67
N SER A 26 -3.87 -0.18 -6.43
CA SER A 26 -3.59 0.46 -7.73
C SER A 26 -4.72 0.21 -8.73
N GLU A 27 -5.26 -1.00 -8.80
CA GLU A 27 -6.39 -1.31 -9.68
C GLU A 27 -7.69 -0.60 -9.23
N PHE A 28 -7.91 -0.45 -7.91
CA PHE A 28 -9.01 0.35 -7.38
C PHE A 28 -8.88 1.83 -7.79
N LEU A 29 -7.70 2.40 -7.66
CA LEU A 29 -7.43 3.80 -8.04
C LEU A 29 -7.58 4.01 -9.54
N LEU A 30 -7.10 3.08 -10.36
CA LEU A 30 -7.31 3.07 -11.81
C LEU A 30 -8.80 3.03 -12.17
N LEU A 31 -9.59 2.18 -11.50
CA LEU A 31 -11.02 2.09 -11.72
C LEU A 31 -11.74 3.40 -11.39
N LYS A 32 -11.34 4.03 -10.28
CA LYS A 32 -11.99 5.23 -9.74
C LYS A 32 -11.57 6.51 -10.46
N ASN A 33 -10.27 6.68 -10.70
CA ASN A 33 -9.67 7.95 -11.16
C ASN A 33 -9.24 7.90 -12.62
N GLY A 34 -9.19 6.72 -13.23
CA GLY A 34 -8.66 6.51 -14.59
C GLY A 34 -7.14 6.45 -14.69
N ASN A 35 -6.41 6.85 -13.63
CA ASN A 35 -4.96 6.87 -13.58
C ASN A 35 -4.42 6.63 -12.16
N VAL A 36 -3.17 6.19 -12.07
CA VAL A 36 -2.37 6.00 -10.86
C VAL A 36 -0.89 5.95 -11.25
N ALA A 37 0.00 6.41 -10.40
CA ALA A 37 1.43 6.15 -10.51
C ALA A 37 1.83 5.12 -9.44
N ALA A 38 2.35 3.98 -9.85
CA ALA A 38 2.85 2.96 -8.95
C ALA A 38 4.38 2.90 -9.01
N PHE A 39 5.02 2.68 -7.88
CA PHE A 39 6.47 2.55 -7.74
C PHE A 39 6.80 1.23 -7.05
N ASP A 40 7.54 0.39 -7.77
CA ASP A 40 8.05 -0.86 -7.23
C ASP A 40 9.48 -0.63 -6.70
N VAL A 41 9.61 -0.61 -5.37
CA VAL A 41 10.90 -0.41 -4.68
C VAL A 41 11.46 -1.75 -4.25
N ASN A 42 11.40 -2.73 -5.13
CA ASN A 42 11.96 -4.05 -4.93
C ASN A 42 12.81 -4.48 -6.14
N LEU A 43 13.99 -3.88 -6.24
CA LEU A 43 14.89 -4.10 -7.38
C LEU A 43 15.33 -5.56 -7.58
N LYS A 44 15.24 -6.38 -6.53
CA LYS A 44 15.62 -7.79 -6.62
C LYS A 44 14.52 -8.67 -7.23
N GLU A 45 13.27 -8.31 -6.94
CA GLU A 45 12.06 -9.03 -7.35
C GLU A 45 10.94 -8.02 -7.65
N PRO A 46 11.03 -7.24 -8.76
CA PRO A 46 10.10 -6.16 -9.07
C PRO A 46 8.73 -6.71 -9.52
N SER A 47 8.00 -7.35 -8.61
CA SER A 47 6.78 -8.10 -8.93
C SER A 47 5.55 -7.24 -9.20
N LEU A 48 5.46 -6.02 -8.65
CA LEU A 48 4.35 -5.12 -8.98
C LEU A 48 4.41 -4.69 -10.44
N LEU A 49 5.61 -4.46 -10.96
CA LEU A 49 5.84 -4.16 -12.37
C LEU A 49 5.34 -5.27 -13.29
N ASP A 50 5.53 -6.54 -12.89
CA ASP A 50 5.08 -7.69 -13.69
C ASP A 50 3.55 -7.73 -13.82
N TYR A 51 2.82 -7.33 -12.78
CA TYR A 51 1.35 -7.30 -12.78
C TYR A 51 0.76 -6.07 -13.45
N LEU A 52 1.38 -4.90 -13.28
CA LEU A 52 0.84 -3.61 -13.71
C LEU A 52 1.87 -2.79 -14.51
N PRO A 53 2.45 -3.32 -15.60
CA PRO A 53 3.58 -2.70 -16.30
C PRO A 53 3.27 -1.33 -16.92
N LYS A 54 1.99 -1.01 -17.14
CA LYS A 54 1.58 0.27 -17.77
C LYS A 54 1.59 1.46 -16.82
N VAL A 55 1.57 1.22 -15.52
CA VAL A 55 1.42 2.26 -14.49
C VAL A 55 2.48 2.14 -13.39
N THR A 56 3.34 1.14 -13.46
CA THR A 56 4.39 0.87 -12.48
C THR A 56 5.76 1.19 -13.05
N GLU A 57 6.56 1.89 -12.26
CA GLU A 57 7.97 2.14 -12.50
C GLU A 57 8.79 1.53 -11.38
N THR A 58 9.98 1.04 -11.68
CA THR A 58 10.93 0.64 -10.65
C THR A 58 11.57 1.87 -10.04
N ALA A 59 11.81 1.84 -8.73
CA ALA A 59 12.52 2.89 -8.02
C ALA A 59 13.56 2.31 -7.08
N ASP A 60 14.64 3.05 -6.87
CA ASP A 60 15.74 2.67 -5.99
C ASP A 60 15.85 3.65 -4.82
N VAL A 61 16.21 3.11 -3.65
CA VAL A 61 16.49 3.89 -2.45
C VAL A 61 17.88 3.58 -1.85
N ILE A 62 18.73 2.87 -2.61
CA ILE A 62 20.08 2.52 -2.16
C ILE A 62 21.02 3.71 -2.31
N ASP A 63 21.00 4.37 -3.44
CA ASP A 63 21.85 5.52 -3.70
C ASP A 63 21.10 6.86 -3.60
N THR A 64 21.85 7.94 -3.54
CA THR A 64 21.30 9.31 -3.40
C THR A 64 20.47 9.71 -4.61
N TYR A 65 20.86 9.28 -5.82
CA TYR A 65 20.16 9.66 -7.05
C TYR A 65 18.78 9.01 -7.13
N GLY A 66 18.69 7.69 -6.86
CA GLY A 66 17.42 6.97 -6.80
C GLY A 66 16.48 7.52 -5.73
N LYS A 67 17.02 7.83 -4.54
CA LYS A 67 16.28 8.50 -3.46
C LYS A 67 15.67 9.81 -3.91
N MET A 68 16.47 10.68 -4.54
CA MET A 68 16.01 11.97 -5.05
C MET A 68 14.95 11.79 -6.14
N GLN A 69 15.17 10.91 -7.11
CA GLN A 69 14.21 10.64 -8.18
C GLN A 69 12.86 10.17 -7.64
N LEU A 70 12.85 9.22 -6.70
CA LEU A 70 11.60 8.75 -6.09
C LEU A 70 10.90 9.89 -5.36
N MET A 71 11.62 10.65 -4.53
CA MET A 71 11.03 11.74 -3.74
C MET A 71 10.47 12.84 -4.63
N ASP A 72 11.17 13.26 -5.65
CA ASP A 72 10.71 14.28 -6.59
C ASP A 72 9.39 13.88 -7.29
N ARG A 73 9.18 12.58 -7.52
CA ARG A 73 7.94 12.04 -8.10
C ARG A 73 6.81 11.94 -7.06
N VAL A 74 7.16 11.55 -5.84
CA VAL A 74 6.19 11.28 -4.77
C VAL A 74 5.58 12.54 -4.19
N ILE A 75 6.37 13.63 -4.05
CA ILE A 75 5.92 14.86 -3.40
C ILE A 75 5.31 15.92 -4.33
N VAL A 76 4.98 15.55 -5.58
CA VAL A 76 4.30 16.45 -6.53
C VAL A 76 2.80 16.43 -6.28
N ASP A 77 2.21 17.62 -6.13
CA ASP A 77 0.74 17.80 -6.08
C ASP A 77 0.19 17.94 -7.50
N ASP A 78 0.04 16.82 -8.17
CA ASP A 78 -0.47 16.69 -9.55
C ASP A 78 -1.87 16.06 -9.61
N GLY A 79 -2.49 15.81 -8.44
CA GLY A 79 -3.77 15.11 -8.33
C GLY A 79 -3.71 13.63 -8.69
N LEU A 80 -2.53 13.10 -9.03
CA LEU A 80 -2.32 11.70 -9.39
C LEU A 80 -2.00 10.88 -8.14
N ALA A 81 -2.90 9.99 -7.75
CA ALA A 81 -2.65 9.08 -6.62
C ALA A 81 -1.40 8.24 -6.87
N LYS A 82 -0.58 8.08 -5.82
CA LYS A 82 0.68 7.34 -5.90
C LYS A 82 0.66 6.14 -4.96
N VAL A 83 1.18 5.00 -5.43
CA VAL A 83 1.29 3.75 -4.66
C VAL A 83 2.73 3.30 -4.68
N ILE A 84 3.34 3.10 -3.51
CA ILE A 84 4.71 2.60 -3.36
C ILE A 84 4.64 1.20 -2.77
N ASP A 85 5.06 0.19 -3.53
CA ASP A 85 5.29 -1.18 -3.02
C ASP A 85 6.72 -1.29 -2.51
N LEU A 86 6.88 -1.17 -1.19
CA LEU A 86 8.20 -1.14 -0.57
C LEU A 86 8.70 -2.55 -0.29
N GLY A 87 9.77 -2.96 -0.97
CA GLY A 87 10.47 -4.20 -0.70
C GLY A 87 10.98 -4.26 0.76
N PHE A 88 10.95 -5.45 1.38
CA PHE A 88 11.40 -5.59 2.77
C PHE A 88 12.88 -5.21 2.97
N HIS A 89 13.70 -5.38 1.94
CA HIS A 89 15.11 -4.97 1.96
C HIS A 89 15.31 -3.45 1.99
N ALA A 90 14.35 -2.70 1.45
CA ALA A 90 14.41 -1.25 1.37
C ALA A 90 13.75 -0.57 2.59
N PHE A 91 13.16 -1.33 3.51
CA PHE A 91 12.34 -0.80 4.62
C PHE A 91 13.12 0.20 5.47
N ASP A 92 14.23 -0.22 6.04
CA ASP A 92 15.01 0.64 6.97
C ASP A 92 15.59 1.87 6.26
N GLU A 93 16.14 1.67 5.06
CA GLU A 93 16.74 2.76 4.29
C GLU A 93 15.70 3.78 3.81
N PHE A 94 14.52 3.32 3.42
CA PHE A 94 13.40 4.19 3.03
C PHE A 94 12.95 5.07 4.20
N PHE A 95 12.69 4.49 5.38
CA PHE A 95 12.22 5.28 6.53
C PHE A 95 13.30 6.18 7.11
N LYS A 96 14.56 5.77 7.07
CA LYS A 96 15.69 6.65 7.40
C LYS A 96 15.72 7.86 6.48
N MET A 97 15.65 7.65 5.16
CA MET A 97 15.60 8.73 4.17
C MET A 97 14.40 9.65 4.40
N THR A 98 13.19 9.10 4.63
CA THR A 98 11.98 9.92 4.83
C THR A 98 12.05 10.77 6.09
N ASP A 99 12.74 10.31 7.13
CA ASP A 99 13.01 11.08 8.36
C ASP A 99 14.04 12.19 8.10
N GLU A 100 15.16 11.87 7.47
CA GLU A 100 16.23 12.82 7.12
C GLU A 100 15.73 14.01 6.29
N ILE A 101 14.88 13.76 5.29
CA ILE A 101 14.30 14.81 4.43
C ILE A 101 13.06 15.48 5.03
N GLY A 102 12.54 14.96 6.14
CA GLY A 102 11.29 15.44 6.74
C GLY A 102 10.08 15.28 5.82
N LEU A 103 9.92 14.11 5.18
CA LEU A 103 8.89 13.82 4.17
C LEU A 103 7.50 14.31 4.57
N LEU A 104 7.06 14.08 5.81
CA LEU A 104 5.71 14.46 6.24
C LEU A 104 5.51 15.99 6.27
N LYS A 105 6.52 16.74 6.67
CA LYS A 105 6.47 18.21 6.67
C LYS A 105 6.49 18.75 5.26
N GLU A 106 7.35 18.21 4.41
CA GLU A 106 7.45 18.62 3.01
C GLU A 106 6.18 18.27 2.22
N ALA A 107 5.62 17.07 2.43
CA ALA A 107 4.37 16.67 1.84
C ALA A 107 3.19 17.59 2.24
N ALA A 108 3.10 17.92 3.54
CA ALA A 108 2.07 18.86 4.01
C ALA A 108 2.21 20.24 3.35
N ARG A 109 3.44 20.75 3.20
CA ARG A 109 3.72 22.02 2.52
C ARG A 109 3.34 22.01 1.05
N ARG A 110 3.49 20.87 0.39
CA ARG A 110 3.18 20.67 -1.03
C ARG A 110 1.79 20.10 -1.29
N HIS A 111 0.91 20.10 -0.30
CA HIS A 111 -0.46 19.60 -0.42
C HIS A 111 -0.53 18.12 -0.88
N VAL A 112 0.40 17.33 -0.40
CA VAL A 112 0.47 15.86 -0.61
C VAL A 112 0.11 15.15 0.68
N ALA A 113 -0.54 14.01 0.59
CA ALA A 113 -1.09 13.25 1.71
C ALA A 113 -0.49 11.85 1.80
N PRO A 114 0.70 11.67 2.42
CA PRO A 114 1.24 10.34 2.64
C PRO A 114 0.41 9.55 3.65
N MET A 115 0.16 8.28 3.33
CA MET A 115 -0.43 7.27 4.19
C MET A 115 0.40 6.00 4.15
N ILE A 116 0.80 5.52 5.30
CA ILE A 116 1.57 4.30 5.45
C ILE A 116 0.64 3.15 5.77
N LEU A 117 0.63 2.15 4.88
CA LEU A 117 -0.09 0.89 5.04
C LEU A 117 0.92 -0.16 5.50
N PHE A 118 1.04 -0.33 6.81
CA PHE A 118 1.96 -1.29 7.40
C PHE A 118 1.33 -2.67 7.44
N VAL A 119 1.83 -3.61 6.61
CA VAL A 119 1.33 -4.99 6.60
C VAL A 119 1.93 -5.73 7.79
N ALA A 120 1.06 -6.07 8.74
CA ALA A 120 1.43 -6.66 10.01
C ALA A 120 1.79 -8.15 9.89
N ASP A 121 2.64 -8.59 10.81
CA ASP A 121 3.02 -9.97 11.04
C ASP A 121 3.17 -10.17 12.57
N THR A 122 3.10 -11.40 13.04
CA THR A 122 3.27 -11.76 14.45
C THR A 122 4.74 -11.80 14.91
N ASP A 123 5.68 -11.61 13.99
CA ASP A 123 7.12 -11.60 14.28
C ASP A 123 7.55 -10.38 15.09
N ARG A 124 8.57 -10.56 15.94
CA ARG A 124 9.13 -9.48 16.78
C ARG A 124 9.71 -8.32 15.96
N ALA A 125 10.28 -8.61 14.80
CA ALA A 125 10.82 -7.55 13.93
C ALA A 125 9.68 -6.67 13.39
N SER A 126 8.55 -7.26 13.02
CA SER A 126 7.34 -6.53 12.63
C SER A 126 6.82 -5.66 13.78
N ALA A 127 6.76 -6.19 15.00
CA ALA A 127 6.31 -5.43 16.17
C ALA A 127 7.21 -4.21 16.46
N ARG A 128 8.54 -4.38 16.42
CA ARG A 128 9.51 -3.28 16.63
C ARG A 128 9.42 -2.22 15.54
N ALA A 129 9.31 -2.64 14.28
CA ALA A 129 9.18 -1.72 13.16
C ALA A 129 7.89 -0.91 13.23
N HIS A 130 6.78 -1.53 13.60
CA HIS A 130 5.50 -0.84 13.80
C HIS A 130 5.59 0.18 14.95
N GLU A 131 6.22 -0.19 16.07
CA GLU A 131 6.43 0.71 17.21
C GLU A 131 7.30 1.91 16.83
N MET A 132 8.39 1.69 16.09
CA MET A 132 9.24 2.75 15.54
C MET A 132 8.39 3.72 14.68
N LEU A 133 7.61 3.21 13.74
CA LEU A 133 6.75 4.03 12.90
C LEU A 133 5.71 4.80 13.70
N ARG A 134 5.13 4.21 14.74
CA ARG A 134 4.20 4.91 15.65
C ARG A 134 4.83 6.08 16.38
N GLY A 135 6.13 6.03 16.64
CA GLY A 135 6.88 7.13 17.24
C GLY A 135 7.18 8.27 16.26
N GLN A 136 7.33 7.95 14.99
CA GLN A 136 7.76 8.91 13.95
C GLN A 136 6.59 9.47 13.13
N ILE A 137 5.52 8.69 12.95
CA ILE A 137 4.42 8.96 12.04
C ILE A 137 3.16 9.34 12.83
N PRO A 138 2.46 10.44 12.49
CA PRO A 138 1.19 10.75 13.10
C PRO A 138 0.19 9.58 12.96
N ARG A 139 -0.58 9.29 14.01
CA ARG A 139 -1.51 8.15 14.04
C ARG A 139 -2.48 8.11 12.85
N MET A 140 -2.87 9.27 12.35
CA MET A 140 -3.78 9.38 11.21
C MET A 140 -3.16 8.97 9.88
N ASN A 141 -1.83 8.99 9.78
CA ASN A 141 -1.09 8.62 8.57
C ASN A 141 -0.58 7.17 8.59
N LEU A 142 -0.73 6.45 9.71
CA LEU A 142 -0.33 5.06 9.87
C LEU A 142 -1.57 4.16 10.00
N VAL A 143 -1.70 3.22 9.08
CA VAL A 143 -2.75 2.19 9.06
C VAL A 143 -2.09 0.83 9.20
N THR A 144 -2.50 0.06 10.19
CA THR A 144 -2.09 -1.34 10.31
C THR A 144 -2.94 -2.19 9.36
N VAL A 145 -2.30 -2.97 8.51
CA VAL A 145 -2.98 -3.92 7.62
C VAL A 145 -2.94 -5.31 8.25
N ASP A 146 -4.11 -5.81 8.60
CA ASP A 146 -4.33 -7.17 9.07
C ASP A 146 -4.62 -8.07 7.86
N ASN A 147 -3.59 -8.75 7.37
CA ASN A 147 -3.76 -9.76 6.34
C ASN A 147 -4.12 -11.10 7.01
N GLU A 148 -5.39 -11.47 6.98
CA GLU A 148 -5.92 -12.67 7.65
C GLU A 148 -5.30 -13.98 7.12
N TYR A 149 -4.71 -13.97 5.93
CA TYR A 149 -3.95 -15.11 5.40
C TYR A 149 -2.61 -15.31 6.14
N ILE A 150 -2.01 -14.21 6.63
CA ILE A 150 -0.72 -14.19 7.32
C ILE A 150 -0.94 -14.26 8.83
N VAL A 151 -1.78 -13.38 9.37
CA VAL A 151 -2.12 -13.32 10.79
C VAL A 151 -3.30 -14.27 11.04
N ARG A 152 -2.96 -15.51 11.38
CA ARG A 152 -3.95 -16.55 11.71
C ARG A 152 -4.39 -16.42 13.17
N GLY A 153 -5.11 -15.33 13.49
CA GLY A 153 -5.54 -15.07 14.86
C GLY A 153 -5.64 -13.57 15.15
N GLU A 154 -5.38 -13.18 16.38
CA GLU A 154 -5.42 -11.77 16.77
C GLU A 154 -4.08 -11.07 16.49
N LEU A 155 -4.17 -9.84 16.01
CA LEU A 155 -3.01 -8.97 15.93
C LEU A 155 -2.40 -8.74 17.30
N PRO A 156 -1.06 -8.63 17.40
CA PRO A 156 -0.42 -8.22 18.64
C PRO A 156 -1.07 -6.94 19.19
N PRO A 157 -1.38 -6.85 20.50
CA PRO A 157 -2.05 -5.68 21.07
C PRO A 157 -1.38 -4.35 20.77
N ALA A 158 -0.05 -4.35 20.65
CA ALA A 158 0.72 -3.18 20.26
C ALA A 158 0.37 -2.63 18.86
N MET A 159 -0.12 -3.48 17.96
CA MET A 159 -0.52 -3.11 16.59
C MET A 159 -2.01 -2.84 16.44
N ALA A 160 -2.84 -3.37 17.36
CA ALA A 160 -4.30 -3.26 17.29
C ALA A 160 -4.83 -1.88 17.71
N GLY A 161 -4.04 -1.05 18.38
CA GLY A 161 -4.45 0.22 18.97
C GLY A 161 -4.53 1.44 18.03
N GLY A 162 -4.55 1.23 16.70
CA GLY A 162 -4.55 2.28 15.68
C GLY A 162 -5.65 2.12 14.64
N ARG A 163 -5.47 2.76 13.49
CA ARG A 163 -6.32 2.52 12.31
C ARG A 163 -6.03 1.15 11.75
N LEU A 164 -7.07 0.40 11.46
CA LEU A 164 -6.98 -0.98 10.99
C LEU A 164 -7.61 -1.10 9.60
N PHE A 165 -6.90 -1.74 8.69
CA PHE A 165 -7.41 -2.21 7.41
C PHE A 165 -7.34 -3.73 7.39
N ARG A 166 -8.45 -4.43 7.19
CA ARG A 166 -8.47 -5.89 7.09
C ARG A 166 -8.44 -6.32 5.63
N LEU A 167 -7.48 -7.16 5.30
CA LEU A 167 -7.40 -7.87 4.04
C LEU A 167 -7.87 -9.32 4.30
N PRO A 168 -9.12 -9.67 3.94
CA PRO A 168 -9.68 -10.98 4.23
C PRO A 168 -8.86 -12.11 3.57
N ALA A 169 -8.78 -13.25 4.24
CA ALA A 169 -8.15 -14.43 3.65
C ALA A 169 -8.90 -14.87 2.40
N LEU A 170 -8.14 -15.30 1.38
CA LEU A 170 -8.67 -15.88 0.15
C LEU A 170 -8.32 -17.38 0.12
N PRO A 171 -9.24 -18.27 -0.28
CA PRO A 171 -8.93 -19.69 -0.46
C PRO A 171 -7.72 -19.91 -1.37
N GLY A 172 -6.91 -20.93 -1.06
CA GLY A 172 -5.64 -21.16 -1.75
C GLY A 172 -5.77 -21.32 -3.27
N PHE A 173 -6.83 -21.94 -3.75
CA PHE A 173 -7.06 -22.09 -5.20
C PHE A 173 -7.36 -20.74 -5.87
N LEU A 174 -8.10 -19.84 -5.21
CA LEU A 174 -8.35 -18.49 -5.69
C LEU A 174 -7.08 -17.63 -5.63
N LYS A 175 -6.26 -17.84 -4.59
CA LYS A 175 -4.95 -17.19 -4.52
C LYS A 175 -4.09 -17.54 -5.74
N THR A 176 -3.98 -18.83 -6.08
CA THR A 176 -3.26 -19.28 -7.29
C THR A 176 -3.84 -18.66 -8.58
N TYR A 177 -5.15 -18.45 -8.62
CA TYR A 177 -5.80 -17.83 -9.77
C TYR A 177 -5.44 -16.34 -9.90
N ILE A 178 -5.47 -15.58 -8.81
CA ILE A 178 -5.13 -14.14 -8.83
C ILE A 178 -3.63 -13.88 -9.00
N ASP A 179 -2.77 -14.83 -8.67
CA ASP A 179 -1.31 -14.72 -8.81
C ASP A 179 -0.84 -14.83 -10.28
N ARG A 180 -1.75 -15.07 -11.22
CA ARG A 180 -1.43 -15.05 -12.66
C ARG A 180 -1.14 -13.63 -13.13
N LEU A 181 -0.06 -13.45 -13.90
CA LEU A 181 0.37 -12.12 -14.37
C LEU A 181 -0.67 -11.40 -15.24
N ASN A 182 -1.50 -12.14 -15.97
CA ASN A 182 -2.57 -11.59 -16.80
C ASN A 182 -3.90 -11.40 -16.08
N PHE A 183 -3.97 -11.69 -14.77
CA PHE A 183 -5.19 -11.47 -14.00
C PHE A 183 -5.34 -10.01 -13.62
N SER A 184 -6.53 -9.43 -13.77
CA SER A 184 -6.90 -8.10 -13.29
C SER A 184 -8.15 -8.18 -12.42
N PHE A 185 -8.10 -7.64 -11.22
CA PHE A 185 -9.25 -7.55 -10.30
C PHE A 185 -10.39 -6.72 -10.92
N THR A 186 -10.04 -5.58 -11.49
CA THR A 186 -11.01 -4.70 -12.16
C THR A 186 -11.58 -5.36 -13.42
N GLY A 187 -10.74 -6.04 -14.20
CA GLY A 187 -11.15 -6.82 -15.36
C GLY A 187 -12.11 -7.94 -14.97
N TYR A 188 -11.81 -8.66 -13.91
CA TYR A 188 -12.66 -9.72 -13.36
C TYR A 188 -14.01 -9.17 -12.93
N LEU A 189 -14.07 -8.08 -12.16
CA LEU A 189 -15.34 -7.46 -11.74
C LEU A 189 -16.24 -7.03 -12.91
N ARG A 190 -15.64 -6.65 -14.04
CA ARG A 190 -16.40 -6.24 -15.25
C ARG A 190 -16.89 -7.40 -16.08
N GLN A 191 -16.16 -8.50 -16.10
CA GLN A 191 -16.45 -9.67 -16.94
C GLN A 191 -17.33 -10.70 -16.24
N GLU A 192 -17.18 -10.85 -14.92
CA GLU A 192 -17.93 -11.82 -14.12
C GLU A 192 -19.37 -11.35 -13.95
N LYS A 193 -20.29 -12.12 -14.51
CA LYS A 193 -21.73 -11.84 -14.42
C LYS A 193 -22.33 -12.26 -13.08
N ASP A 194 -21.75 -13.27 -12.45
CA ASP A 194 -22.20 -13.76 -11.16
C ASP A 194 -21.49 -13.03 -10.02
N SER A 195 -22.15 -12.03 -9.48
CA SER A 195 -21.65 -11.26 -8.34
C SER A 195 -21.65 -12.04 -7.02
N SER A 196 -22.20 -13.25 -6.99
CA SER A 196 -22.20 -14.13 -5.82
C SER A 196 -20.91 -14.94 -5.66
N THR A 197 -20.04 -14.99 -6.70
CA THR A 197 -18.75 -15.69 -6.60
C THR A 197 -17.90 -15.13 -5.49
N GLU A 198 -17.19 -16.01 -4.78
CA GLU A 198 -16.36 -15.64 -3.63
C GLU A 198 -15.29 -14.60 -4.00
N LEU A 199 -14.64 -14.75 -5.15
CA LEU A 199 -13.63 -13.80 -5.62
C LEU A 199 -14.24 -12.43 -5.96
N HIS A 200 -15.45 -12.41 -6.55
CA HIS A 200 -16.14 -11.15 -6.82
C HIS A 200 -16.48 -10.41 -5.53
N GLN A 201 -17.04 -11.12 -4.55
CA GLN A 201 -17.37 -10.55 -3.25
C GLN A 201 -16.13 -10.11 -2.48
N TRP A 202 -15.04 -10.90 -2.52
CA TRP A 202 -13.76 -10.58 -1.90
C TRP A 202 -13.16 -9.29 -2.49
N THR A 203 -13.10 -9.20 -3.82
CA THR A 203 -12.57 -8.01 -4.52
C THR A 203 -13.40 -6.78 -4.21
N ARG A 204 -14.74 -6.89 -4.30
CA ARG A 204 -15.66 -5.79 -3.99
C ARG A 204 -15.54 -5.31 -2.54
N ARG A 205 -15.42 -6.22 -1.58
CA ARG A 205 -15.23 -5.89 -0.16
C ARG A 205 -13.96 -5.07 0.05
N ASN A 206 -12.86 -5.47 -0.57
CA ASN A 206 -11.60 -4.72 -0.49
C ASN A 206 -11.72 -3.33 -1.13
N TYR A 207 -12.41 -3.20 -2.25
CA TYR A 207 -12.63 -1.91 -2.91
C TYR A 207 -13.50 -0.96 -2.07
N ILE A 208 -14.51 -1.49 -1.37
CA ILE A 208 -15.30 -0.71 -0.41
C ILE A 208 -14.41 -0.24 0.75
N ALA A 209 -13.58 -1.11 1.31
CA ALA A 209 -12.67 -0.76 2.39
C ALA A 209 -11.64 0.32 1.99
N PHE A 210 -11.12 0.28 0.76
CA PHE A 210 -10.27 1.37 0.24
C PHE A 210 -11.01 2.69 0.12
N ARG A 211 -12.27 2.66 -0.33
CA ARG A 211 -13.09 3.87 -0.39
C ARG A 211 -13.34 4.46 1.00
N GLU A 212 -13.60 3.64 1.99
CA GLU A 212 -13.76 4.08 3.39
C GLU A 212 -12.44 4.66 3.93
N LEU A 213 -11.31 4.05 3.60
CA LEU A 213 -9.98 4.55 3.94
C LEU A 213 -9.74 5.95 3.37
N GLU A 214 -10.05 6.18 2.09
CA GLU A 214 -9.92 7.49 1.44
C GLU A 214 -10.86 8.54 2.07
N LEU A 215 -12.13 8.19 2.30
CA LEU A 215 -13.09 9.10 2.92
C LEU A 215 -12.63 9.54 4.31
N SER A 216 -12.05 8.64 5.07
CA SER A 216 -11.50 8.95 6.39
C SER A 216 -10.33 9.95 6.34
N LEU A 217 -9.55 9.99 5.24
CA LEU A 217 -8.51 11.00 5.04
C LEU A 217 -9.10 12.39 4.75
N ILE A 218 -10.18 12.44 3.99
CA ILE A 218 -10.83 13.70 3.63
C ILE A 218 -11.49 14.34 4.86
N LEU A 219 -12.21 13.54 5.65
CA LEU A 219 -12.95 14.01 6.84
C LEU A 219 -12.05 14.47 8.00
N GLN A 220 -10.82 13.99 8.07
CA GLN A 220 -9.88 14.38 9.14
C GLN A 220 -9.17 15.71 8.89
N ARG A 221 -9.37 16.32 7.73
CA ARG A 221 -8.73 17.57 7.29
C ARG A 221 -9.71 18.75 7.19
N SER A 222 -11.00 18.48 7.38
CA SER A 222 -12.05 19.48 7.54
C SER A 222 -12.24 19.85 9.01
#